data_b05a3f5e46adde4e8511c27a1bd4878c
#
_entry.id   b05a3f5e46adde4e8511c27a1bd4878c
#
_cell.length_a   1.000
_cell.length_b   1.000
_cell.length_c   1.000
_cell.angle_alpha   90.00
_cell.angle_beta   90.00
_cell.angle_gamma   90.00
#
_symmetry.space_group_name_H-M   'P 1'
#
loop_
_entity.id
_entity.type
_entity.pdbx_description
1 polymer ?
#
loop_
_entity_poly.entity_id
_entity_poly.type
_entity_poly.pdbx_seq_one_letter_code
_entity_poly.pdbx_strand_id
1 'polypeptide(L)'
;MDMVRGESDFDGTFINGIPSIIAAAHELKSPLTLVRQLSLMLEDGNVSASDQKKMLRQISLTSERALRLTSDLTKAAKLSDAMFAMEPINPQQLCEDIVYELKPLFAAHGRDFRLVSRKHPLLLVANRDLLRRIIMNFSDNALHYTDGDTAIQIQIRALNAGKTIRLGVRDFGPALSSDMWRTLRGKLVSSATPVHNRPQSSGLGLYIAGQFADAMNGRIGVTRHRDGATFYVDLQASGQLSLL
;
A
#
# COMPACT_ATOMS: atom_id res chain seq x y z
N MET A 1 7.80 32.13 -40.41
CA MET A 1 6.54 31.51 -40.73
C MET A 1 6.79 30.02 -40.55
N ASP A 2 6.51 29.55 -39.38
CA ASP A 2 5.79 28.35 -39.05
C ASP A 2 5.92 28.03 -37.57
N MET A 3 4.75 28.07 -36.98
CA MET A 3 4.53 27.76 -35.59
C MET A 3 4.71 26.26 -35.34
N VAL A 4 5.60 25.90 -34.45
CA VAL A 4 5.53 24.57 -33.79
C VAL A 4 4.75 24.77 -32.49
N ARG A 5 3.57 24.20 -32.48
CA ARG A 5 2.66 24.15 -31.33
C ARG A 5 3.32 23.32 -30.24
N GLY A 6 3.42 23.92 -29.06
CA GLY A 6 3.77 23.22 -27.85
C GLY A 6 2.75 22.11 -27.54
N GLU A 7 3.28 20.94 -27.27
CA GLU A 7 2.57 19.89 -26.56
C GLU A 7 2.25 20.42 -25.17
N SER A 8 0.97 20.58 -24.91
CA SER A 8 0.47 20.95 -23.59
C SER A 8 0.74 19.78 -22.63
N ASP A 9 1.68 19.98 -21.72
CA ASP A 9 1.76 19.24 -20.48
C ASP A 9 0.38 19.26 -19.82
N PHE A 10 -0.32 18.13 -19.86
CA PHE A 10 -1.48 17.89 -19.04
C PHE A 10 -0.99 17.73 -17.59
N ASP A 11 -0.79 18.86 -16.96
CA ASP A 11 -0.64 18.97 -15.51
C ASP A 11 -1.97 18.51 -14.89
N GLY A 12 -1.98 17.27 -14.41
CA GLY A 12 -3.15 16.60 -13.83
C GLY A 12 -3.56 17.28 -12.54
N THR A 13 -4.26 18.39 -12.67
CA THR A 13 -4.72 19.25 -11.59
C THR A 13 -5.70 18.48 -10.70
N PHE A 14 -5.36 18.39 -9.43
CA PHE A 14 -6.25 17.84 -8.39
C PHE A 14 -7.53 18.67 -8.30
N ILE A 15 -8.67 18.01 -8.40
CA ILE A 15 -9.95 18.60 -8.04
C ILE A 15 -10.18 18.23 -6.57
N ASN A 16 -10.08 19.20 -5.67
CA ASN A 16 -10.39 19.08 -4.24
C ASN A 16 -9.63 17.97 -3.47
N GLY A 17 -8.31 17.80 -3.69
CA GLY A 17 -7.52 16.83 -2.92
C GLY A 17 -7.76 15.35 -3.25
N ILE A 18 -8.64 15.05 -4.20
CA ILE A 18 -8.89 13.69 -4.70
C ILE A 18 -7.85 13.37 -5.77
N PRO A 19 -7.21 12.18 -5.77
CA PRO A 19 -6.39 11.75 -6.88
C PRO A 19 -7.19 11.93 -8.16
N SER A 20 -6.56 12.47 -9.21
CA SER A 20 -7.30 12.73 -10.43
C SER A 20 -8.06 11.45 -10.81
N ILE A 21 -9.32 11.56 -11.19
CA ILE A 21 -10.15 10.44 -11.67
C ILE A 21 -9.36 9.64 -12.71
N ILE A 22 -8.49 10.31 -13.44
CA ILE A 22 -7.59 9.73 -14.43
C ILE A 22 -6.61 8.72 -13.80
N ALA A 23 -5.94 9.07 -12.68
CA ALA A 23 -5.02 8.15 -11.99
C ALA A 23 -5.77 6.94 -11.43
N ALA A 24 -6.95 7.15 -10.84
CA ALA A 24 -7.82 6.09 -10.35
C ALA A 24 -8.29 5.17 -11.48
N ALA A 25 -8.69 5.73 -12.63
CA ALA A 25 -9.11 4.97 -13.80
C ALA A 25 -7.96 4.14 -14.39
N HIS A 26 -6.74 4.69 -14.45
CA HIS A 26 -5.55 3.96 -14.89
C HIS A 26 -5.22 2.78 -13.98
N GLU A 27 -5.29 2.95 -12.67
CA GLU A 27 -5.03 1.89 -11.70
C GLU A 27 -6.08 0.77 -11.75
N LEU A 28 -7.33 1.10 -12.00
CA LEU A 28 -8.40 0.12 -12.16
C LEU A 28 -8.34 -0.59 -13.52
N LYS A 29 -7.88 0.09 -14.57
CA LYS A 29 -7.75 -0.48 -15.92
C LYS A 29 -6.82 -1.70 -15.94
N SER A 30 -5.69 -1.66 -15.24
CA SER A 30 -4.71 -2.75 -15.21
C SER A 30 -5.29 -4.08 -14.69
N PRO A 31 -5.86 -4.17 -13.47
CA PRO A 31 -6.45 -5.40 -12.98
C PRO A 31 -7.64 -5.87 -13.83
N LEU A 32 -8.49 -4.96 -14.31
CA LEU A 32 -9.63 -5.32 -15.15
C LEU A 32 -9.17 -5.88 -16.51
N THR A 33 -8.08 -5.35 -17.09
CA THR A 33 -7.49 -5.89 -18.32
C THR A 33 -6.96 -7.30 -18.09
N LEU A 34 -6.27 -7.55 -16.97
CA LEU A 34 -5.77 -8.88 -16.64
C LEU A 34 -6.92 -9.89 -16.43
N VAL A 35 -7.95 -9.51 -15.68
CA VAL A 35 -9.15 -10.36 -15.49
C VAL A 35 -9.75 -10.72 -16.84
N ARG A 36 -9.96 -9.73 -17.72
CA ARG A 36 -10.51 -9.95 -19.08
C ARG A 36 -9.62 -10.88 -19.91
N GLN A 37 -8.30 -10.69 -19.88
CA GLN A 37 -7.34 -11.51 -20.62
C GLN A 37 -7.41 -12.99 -20.18
N LEU A 38 -7.38 -13.22 -18.85
CA LEU A 38 -7.46 -14.57 -18.29
C LEU A 38 -8.82 -15.24 -18.59
N SER A 39 -9.91 -14.48 -18.57
CA SER A 39 -11.24 -14.98 -18.94
C SER A 39 -11.29 -15.42 -20.39
N LEU A 40 -10.77 -14.62 -21.34
CA LEU A 40 -10.69 -14.99 -22.75
C LEU A 40 -9.87 -16.24 -22.98
N MET A 41 -8.72 -16.39 -22.30
CA MET A 41 -7.89 -17.59 -22.40
C MET A 41 -8.62 -18.84 -21.87
N LEU A 42 -9.49 -18.69 -20.87
CA LEU A 42 -10.32 -19.78 -20.35
C LEU A 42 -11.46 -20.15 -21.33
N GLU A 43 -12.03 -19.16 -22.01
CA GLU A 43 -13.06 -19.38 -23.04
C GLU A 43 -12.55 -20.12 -24.26
N ASP A 44 -11.29 -19.89 -24.66
CA ASP A 44 -10.65 -20.57 -25.81
C ASP A 44 -10.46 -22.09 -25.60
N GLY A 45 -10.60 -22.58 -24.36
CA GLY A 45 -10.65 -24.00 -24.02
C GLY A 45 -9.33 -24.78 -24.18
N ASN A 46 -8.25 -24.16 -24.66
CA ASN A 46 -6.96 -24.78 -24.91
C ASN A 46 -6.02 -24.79 -23.70
N VAL A 47 -6.59 -24.82 -22.48
CA VAL A 47 -5.81 -24.69 -21.24
C VAL A 47 -5.91 -25.97 -20.43
N SER A 48 -4.77 -26.45 -19.88
CA SER A 48 -4.77 -27.62 -18.99
C SER A 48 -5.64 -27.36 -17.74
N ALA A 49 -6.23 -28.42 -17.17
CA ALA A 49 -7.04 -28.31 -15.93
C ALA A 49 -6.25 -27.69 -14.76
N SER A 50 -4.93 -27.93 -14.70
CA SER A 50 -4.03 -27.29 -13.72
C SER A 50 -3.94 -25.80 -13.93
N ASP A 51 -3.77 -25.34 -15.18
CA ASP A 51 -3.59 -23.93 -15.50
C ASP A 51 -4.93 -23.19 -15.42
N GLN A 52 -6.04 -23.84 -15.79
CA GLN A 52 -7.38 -23.33 -15.58
C GLN A 52 -7.62 -22.95 -14.11
N LYS A 53 -7.27 -23.85 -13.17
CA LYS A 53 -7.39 -23.59 -11.73
C LYS A 53 -6.52 -22.41 -11.28
N LYS A 54 -5.30 -22.28 -11.82
CA LYS A 54 -4.40 -21.14 -11.54
C LYS A 54 -5.00 -19.82 -12.05
N MET A 55 -5.50 -19.82 -13.30
CA MET A 55 -6.12 -18.64 -13.92
C MET A 55 -7.36 -18.19 -13.15
N LEU A 56 -8.26 -19.09 -12.77
CA LEU A 56 -9.42 -18.77 -11.96
C LEU A 56 -9.04 -18.15 -10.61
N ARG A 57 -8.01 -18.71 -9.96
CA ARG A 57 -7.47 -18.15 -8.72
C ARG A 57 -6.90 -16.75 -8.92
N GLN A 58 -6.18 -16.54 -10.02
CA GLN A 58 -5.60 -15.23 -10.36
C GLN A 58 -6.69 -14.20 -10.67
N ILE A 59 -7.76 -14.58 -11.37
CA ILE A 59 -8.94 -13.74 -11.60
C ILE A 59 -9.54 -13.30 -10.27
N SER A 60 -9.79 -14.24 -9.35
CA SER A 60 -10.36 -13.95 -8.03
C SER A 60 -9.51 -12.94 -7.25
N LEU A 61 -8.21 -13.21 -7.10
CA LEU A 61 -7.29 -12.34 -6.37
C LEU A 61 -7.16 -10.95 -7.00
N THR A 62 -7.15 -10.87 -8.33
CA THR A 62 -7.06 -9.62 -9.07
C THR A 62 -8.34 -8.78 -8.91
N SER A 63 -9.50 -9.45 -8.95
CA SER A 63 -10.81 -8.81 -8.73
C SER A 63 -10.94 -8.27 -7.30
N GLU A 64 -10.53 -9.04 -6.30
CA GLU A 64 -10.51 -8.58 -4.90
C GLU A 64 -9.61 -7.37 -4.70
N ARG A 65 -8.45 -7.34 -5.37
CA ARG A 65 -7.56 -6.18 -5.34
C ARG A 65 -8.22 -4.94 -5.95
N ALA A 66 -8.88 -5.07 -7.09
CA ALA A 66 -9.60 -3.97 -7.73
C ALA A 66 -10.74 -3.43 -6.85
N LEU A 67 -11.50 -4.32 -6.22
CA LEU A 67 -12.57 -3.95 -5.29
C LEU A 67 -12.02 -3.23 -4.04
N ARG A 68 -10.90 -3.71 -3.48
CA ARG A 68 -10.22 -3.01 -2.37
C ARG A 68 -9.81 -1.60 -2.77
N LEU A 69 -9.20 -1.44 -3.93
CA LEU A 69 -8.79 -0.12 -4.44
C LEU A 69 -9.97 0.83 -4.58
N THR A 70 -11.09 0.37 -5.14
CA THR A 70 -12.31 1.16 -5.26
C THR A 70 -12.85 1.59 -3.90
N SER A 71 -12.87 0.67 -2.93
CA SER A 71 -13.27 0.98 -1.54
C SER A 71 -12.36 2.02 -0.88
N ASP A 72 -11.05 1.91 -1.10
CA ASP A 72 -10.06 2.83 -0.53
C ASP A 72 -10.17 4.23 -1.14
N LEU A 73 -10.40 4.33 -2.45
CA LEU A 73 -10.69 5.59 -3.13
C LEU A 73 -11.95 6.26 -2.58
N THR A 74 -13.02 5.48 -2.38
CA THR A 74 -14.27 5.99 -1.82
C THR A 74 -14.08 6.48 -0.39
N LYS A 75 -13.32 5.74 0.43
CA LYS A 75 -12.99 6.15 1.81
C LYS A 75 -12.12 7.42 1.80
N ALA A 76 -11.09 7.48 0.97
CA ALA A 76 -10.22 8.66 0.85
C ALA A 76 -11.01 9.91 0.44
N ALA A 77 -11.96 9.77 -0.47
CA ALA A 77 -12.82 10.89 -0.89
C ALA A 77 -13.75 11.40 0.22
N LYS A 78 -14.09 10.55 1.19
CA LYS A 78 -14.97 10.89 2.33
C LYS A 78 -14.21 11.32 3.59
N LEU A 79 -12.88 11.32 3.57
CA LEU A 79 -12.06 11.66 4.76
C LEU A 79 -12.35 13.06 5.29
N SER A 80 -12.64 14.02 4.41
CA SER A 80 -12.92 15.41 4.80
C SER A 80 -14.23 15.55 5.58
N ASP A 81 -15.19 14.65 5.36
CA ASP A 81 -16.56 14.77 5.88
C ASP A 81 -16.85 13.78 7.02
N ALA A 82 -15.94 12.84 7.27
CA ALA A 82 -16.16 11.79 8.24
C ALA A 82 -15.34 12.01 9.53
N MET A 83 -16.01 12.02 10.66
CA MET A 83 -15.34 11.86 11.97
C MET A 83 -14.96 10.39 12.16
N PHE A 84 -13.68 10.08 12.00
CA PHE A 84 -13.17 8.74 12.28
C PHE A 84 -12.89 8.58 13.77
N ALA A 85 -13.49 7.58 14.38
CA ALA A 85 -13.19 7.24 15.77
C ALA A 85 -11.73 6.80 15.89
N MET A 86 -10.99 7.49 16.74
CA MET A 86 -9.63 7.13 17.12
C MET A 86 -9.65 6.34 18.41
N GLU A 87 -8.99 5.20 18.45
CA GLU A 87 -8.98 4.30 19.60
C GLU A 87 -7.56 3.81 19.92
N PRO A 88 -7.30 3.40 21.16
CA PRO A 88 -6.06 2.70 21.49
C PRO A 88 -6.04 1.32 20.82
N ILE A 89 -5.02 1.07 20.02
CA ILE A 89 -4.85 -0.19 19.26
C ILE A 89 -3.57 -0.87 19.71
N ASN A 90 -3.65 -2.20 19.91
CA ASN A 90 -2.48 -3.03 20.03
C ASN A 90 -1.86 -3.28 18.63
N PRO A 91 -0.71 -2.68 18.31
CA PRO A 91 -0.11 -2.78 16.99
C PRO A 91 0.37 -4.20 16.69
N GLN A 92 0.75 -4.98 17.69
CA GLN A 92 1.20 -6.35 17.50
C GLN A 92 0.04 -7.23 17.05
N GLN A 93 -1.10 -7.18 17.75
CA GLN A 93 -2.28 -7.95 17.40
C GLN A 93 -2.79 -7.59 15.99
N LEU A 94 -2.85 -6.29 15.66
CA LEU A 94 -3.25 -5.84 14.32
C LEU A 94 -2.32 -6.42 13.23
N CYS A 95 -1.00 -6.38 13.46
CA CYS A 95 -0.04 -6.91 12.49
C CYS A 95 -0.08 -8.44 12.37
N GLU A 96 -0.32 -9.16 13.48
CA GLU A 96 -0.51 -10.61 13.49
C GLU A 96 -1.75 -11.00 12.68
N ASP A 97 -2.87 -10.29 12.86
CA ASP A 97 -4.10 -10.49 12.08
C ASP A 97 -3.86 -10.29 10.58
N ILE A 98 -3.12 -9.23 10.20
CA ILE A 98 -2.77 -8.95 8.80
C ILE A 98 -1.86 -10.03 8.22
N VAL A 99 -0.85 -10.46 8.96
CA VAL A 99 0.04 -11.55 8.53
C VAL A 99 -0.75 -12.83 8.31
N TYR A 100 -1.63 -13.20 9.24
CA TYR A 100 -2.46 -14.38 9.12
C TYR A 100 -3.34 -14.34 7.87
N GLU A 101 -3.98 -13.20 7.58
CA GLU A 101 -4.84 -13.04 6.40
C GLU A 101 -4.07 -13.07 5.09
N LEU A 102 -2.92 -12.39 5.02
CA LEU A 102 -2.17 -12.24 3.77
C LEU A 102 -1.22 -13.41 3.49
N LYS A 103 -0.87 -14.22 4.49
CA LYS A 103 0.07 -15.35 4.35
C LYS A 103 -0.28 -16.31 3.20
N PRO A 104 -1.54 -16.72 2.98
CA PRO A 104 -1.90 -17.57 1.84
C PRO A 104 -1.65 -16.90 0.48
N LEU A 105 -1.87 -15.59 0.38
CA LEU A 105 -1.60 -14.82 -0.83
C LEU A 105 -0.10 -14.77 -1.13
N PHE A 106 0.72 -14.47 -0.12
CA PHE A 106 2.17 -14.43 -0.25
C PHE A 106 2.74 -15.80 -0.61
N ALA A 107 2.28 -16.86 0.03
CA ALA A 107 2.66 -18.23 -0.28
C ALA A 107 2.30 -18.63 -1.72
N ALA A 108 1.16 -18.16 -2.25
CA ALA A 108 0.76 -18.41 -3.64
C ALA A 108 1.72 -17.74 -4.65
N HIS A 109 2.46 -16.69 -4.24
CA HIS A 109 3.50 -16.03 -5.01
C HIS A 109 4.91 -16.55 -4.67
N GLY A 110 5.03 -17.66 -3.92
CA GLY A 110 6.32 -18.21 -3.50
C GLY A 110 7.06 -17.34 -2.50
N ARG A 111 6.34 -16.53 -1.71
CA ARG A 111 6.93 -15.60 -0.73
C ARG A 111 6.54 -15.98 0.69
N ASP A 112 7.45 -15.77 1.63
CA ASP A 112 7.11 -15.80 3.06
C ASP A 112 6.76 -14.38 3.55
N PHE A 113 5.83 -14.31 4.49
CA PHE A 113 5.39 -13.06 5.09
C PHE A 113 5.27 -13.23 6.60
N ARG A 114 5.98 -12.40 7.37
CA ARG A 114 6.06 -12.57 8.82
C ARG A 114 6.15 -11.25 9.58
N LEU A 115 5.66 -11.26 10.81
CA LEU A 115 5.90 -10.18 11.77
C LEU A 115 7.25 -10.41 12.44
N VAL A 116 8.13 -9.39 12.36
CA VAL A 116 9.42 -9.34 13.07
C VAL A 116 9.34 -8.16 14.05
N SER A 117 8.91 -8.45 15.26
CA SER A 117 8.80 -7.45 16.31
C SER A 117 9.28 -8.03 17.63
N ARG A 118 9.90 -7.16 18.45
CA ARG A 118 10.01 -7.43 19.89
C ARG A 118 8.66 -7.10 20.50
N LYS A 119 8.20 -7.90 21.48
CA LYS A 119 6.96 -7.59 22.22
C LYS A 119 7.03 -6.18 22.76
N HIS A 120 6.15 -5.30 22.28
CA HIS A 120 6.01 -3.95 22.77
C HIS A 120 4.65 -3.81 23.45
N PRO A 121 4.61 -3.44 24.73
CA PRO A 121 3.36 -3.25 25.46
C PRO A 121 2.64 -1.95 25.07
N LEU A 122 3.25 -1.11 24.21
CA LEU A 122 2.71 0.21 23.90
C LEU A 122 1.57 0.11 22.88
N LEU A 123 0.44 0.72 23.25
CA LEU A 123 -0.66 0.95 22.33
C LEU A 123 -0.40 2.20 21.49
N LEU A 124 -1.00 2.27 20.31
CA LEU A 124 -1.00 3.48 19.47
C LEU A 124 -2.45 3.99 19.32
N VAL A 125 -2.60 5.28 19.02
CA VAL A 125 -3.90 5.91 18.77
C VAL A 125 -4.14 5.96 17.28
N ALA A 126 -5.17 5.26 16.79
CA ALA A 126 -5.52 5.20 15.38
C ALA A 126 -6.99 4.81 15.15
N ASN A 127 -7.46 4.97 13.92
CA ASN A 127 -8.61 4.23 13.43
C ASN A 127 -8.13 2.88 12.89
N ARG A 128 -8.70 1.78 13.40
CA ARG A 128 -8.28 0.40 13.10
C ARG A 128 -8.34 0.09 11.61
N ASP A 129 -9.42 0.50 10.94
CA ASP A 129 -9.64 0.20 9.52
C ASP A 129 -8.66 0.97 8.63
N LEU A 130 -8.43 2.26 8.89
CA LEU A 130 -7.50 3.07 8.13
C LEU A 130 -6.06 2.56 8.29
N LEU A 131 -5.65 2.25 9.53
CA LEU A 131 -4.32 1.72 9.80
C LEU A 131 -4.10 0.37 9.12
N ARG A 132 -5.08 -0.54 9.21
CA ARG A 132 -5.04 -1.81 8.51
C ARG A 132 -4.83 -1.63 7.01
N ARG A 133 -5.57 -0.69 6.37
CA ARG A 133 -5.46 -0.39 4.94
C ARG A 133 -4.07 0.14 4.56
N ILE A 134 -3.47 0.99 5.38
CA ILE A 134 -2.09 1.46 5.17
C ILE A 134 -1.12 0.27 5.11
N ILE A 135 -1.18 -0.62 6.10
CA ILE A 135 -0.27 -1.78 6.17
C ILE A 135 -0.52 -2.75 5.01
N MET A 136 -1.77 -2.97 4.62
CA MET A 136 -2.10 -3.79 3.44
C MET A 136 -1.54 -3.18 2.15
N ASN A 137 -1.65 -1.86 1.95
CA ASN A 137 -1.08 -1.18 0.79
C ASN A 137 0.45 -1.31 0.74
N PHE A 138 1.13 -1.20 1.88
CA PHE A 138 2.57 -1.43 1.95
C PHE A 138 2.93 -2.89 1.67
N SER A 139 2.11 -3.84 2.15
CA SER A 139 2.31 -5.28 1.94
C SER A 139 2.12 -5.67 0.47
N ASP A 140 1.09 -5.15 -0.19
CA ASP A 140 0.86 -5.34 -1.63
C ASP A 140 2.05 -4.78 -2.45
N ASN A 141 2.57 -3.61 -2.09
CA ASN A 141 3.77 -3.07 -2.70
C ASN A 141 4.98 -4.00 -2.50
N ALA A 142 5.21 -4.47 -1.27
CA ALA A 142 6.32 -5.36 -0.97
C ALA A 142 6.23 -6.69 -1.75
N LEU A 143 5.03 -7.25 -1.90
CA LEU A 143 4.80 -8.47 -2.68
C LEU A 143 5.20 -8.31 -4.15
N HIS A 144 4.94 -7.12 -4.73
CA HIS A 144 5.27 -6.85 -6.13
C HIS A 144 6.75 -6.55 -6.37
N TYR A 145 7.46 -6.04 -5.38
CA TYR A 145 8.83 -5.54 -5.55
C TYR A 145 9.91 -6.43 -4.95
N THR A 146 9.54 -7.41 -4.12
CA THR A 146 10.52 -8.36 -3.57
C THR A 146 10.95 -9.35 -4.64
N ASP A 147 12.25 -9.44 -4.88
CA ASP A 147 12.88 -10.48 -5.68
C ASP A 147 13.50 -11.54 -4.75
N GLY A 148 13.58 -12.79 -5.23
CA GLY A 148 14.18 -13.90 -4.47
C GLY A 148 13.29 -14.46 -3.36
N ASP A 149 13.86 -15.30 -2.50
CA ASP A 149 13.14 -16.09 -1.47
C ASP A 149 13.13 -15.43 -0.09
N THR A 150 13.57 -14.17 0.03
CA THR A 150 13.65 -13.49 1.32
C THR A 150 12.27 -13.12 1.83
N ALA A 151 12.00 -13.45 3.09
CA ALA A 151 10.71 -13.19 3.73
C ALA A 151 10.44 -11.67 3.84
N ILE A 152 9.27 -11.23 3.36
CA ILE A 152 8.77 -9.88 3.57
C ILE A 152 8.38 -9.74 5.05
N GLN A 153 8.68 -8.60 5.66
CA GLN A 153 8.58 -8.43 7.10
C GLN A 153 7.73 -7.22 7.48
N ILE A 154 6.77 -7.43 8.38
CA ILE A 154 6.21 -6.32 9.15
C ILE A 154 7.11 -6.07 10.36
N GLN A 155 7.39 -4.80 10.65
CA GLN A 155 8.23 -4.37 11.76
C GLN A 155 7.49 -3.34 12.61
N ILE A 156 7.60 -3.47 13.93
CA ILE A 156 7.06 -2.51 14.90
C ILE A 156 8.22 -1.94 15.69
N ARG A 157 8.30 -0.61 15.79
CA ARG A 157 9.35 0.09 16.53
C ARG A 157 8.78 1.25 17.33
N ALA A 158 9.19 1.38 18.58
CA ALA A 158 8.96 2.59 19.37
C ALA A 158 10.08 3.60 19.09
N LEU A 159 9.69 4.84 18.85
CA LEU A 159 10.59 5.97 18.59
C LEU A 159 10.33 7.08 19.60
N ASN A 160 11.24 8.06 19.68
CA ASN A 160 11.08 9.25 20.52
C ASN A 160 10.75 8.90 21.98
N ALA A 161 11.52 8.02 22.60
CA ALA A 161 11.29 7.52 23.95
C ALA A 161 9.86 6.94 24.15
N GLY A 162 9.32 6.27 23.14
CA GLY A 162 8.00 5.63 23.22
C GLY A 162 6.82 6.54 22.86
N LYS A 163 7.03 7.80 22.50
CA LYS A 163 5.95 8.72 22.11
C LYS A 163 5.38 8.45 20.71
N THR A 164 6.13 7.75 19.87
CA THR A 164 5.75 7.44 18.49
C THR A 164 5.93 5.95 18.25
N ILE A 165 4.95 5.33 17.62
CA ILE A 165 5.03 3.93 17.18
C ILE A 165 5.14 3.93 15.65
N ARG A 166 6.18 3.29 15.14
CA ARG A 166 6.39 3.04 13.72
C ARG A 166 5.96 1.63 13.36
N LEU A 167 5.08 1.52 12.39
CA LEU A 167 4.76 0.26 11.72
C LEU A 167 5.32 0.32 10.30
N GLY A 168 6.15 -0.65 9.93
CA GLY A 168 6.79 -0.68 8.62
C GLY A 168 6.67 -2.04 7.95
N VAL A 169 6.63 -2.04 6.63
CA VAL A 169 6.74 -3.24 5.80
C VAL A 169 8.05 -3.17 5.04
N ARG A 170 8.92 -4.16 5.26
CA ARG A 170 10.24 -4.31 4.66
C ARG A 170 10.14 -5.26 3.47
N ASP A 171 10.45 -4.77 2.28
CA ASP A 171 10.67 -5.56 1.08
C ASP A 171 12.17 -5.84 0.87
N PHE A 172 12.50 -6.88 0.12
CA PHE A 172 13.86 -7.27 -0.24
C PHE A 172 14.00 -7.31 -1.77
N GLY A 173 13.52 -6.27 -2.42
CA GLY A 173 13.64 -6.06 -3.85
C GLY A 173 14.89 -5.29 -4.24
N PRO A 174 14.99 -4.89 -5.52
CA PRO A 174 16.05 -4.03 -5.99
C PRO A 174 16.10 -2.71 -5.19
N ALA A 175 17.29 -2.27 -4.85
CA ALA A 175 17.48 -1.01 -4.13
C ALA A 175 16.86 0.16 -4.88
N LEU A 176 16.15 1.03 -4.18
CA LEU A 176 15.68 2.28 -4.75
C LEU A 176 16.87 3.11 -5.23
N SER A 177 16.82 3.65 -6.45
CA SER A 177 17.83 4.61 -6.90
C SER A 177 17.82 5.86 -6.00
N SER A 178 18.92 6.59 -5.95
CA SER A 178 19.02 7.81 -5.12
C SER A 178 17.99 8.86 -5.53
N ASP A 179 17.71 8.99 -6.82
CA ASP A 179 16.77 9.97 -7.34
C ASP A 179 15.31 9.55 -7.06
N MET A 180 15.01 8.27 -7.24
CA MET A 180 13.70 7.71 -6.88
C MET A 180 13.44 7.85 -5.38
N TRP A 181 14.42 7.59 -4.53
CA TRP A 181 14.29 7.77 -3.07
C TRP A 181 14.05 9.23 -2.68
N ARG A 182 14.78 10.20 -3.30
CA ARG A 182 14.55 11.63 -3.06
C ARG A 182 13.14 12.06 -3.48
N THR A 183 12.71 11.63 -4.65
CA THR A 183 11.37 11.91 -5.18
C THR A 183 10.28 11.34 -4.28
N LEU A 184 10.40 10.07 -3.88
CA LEU A 184 9.49 9.42 -2.94
C LEU A 184 9.42 10.17 -1.62
N ARG A 185 10.58 10.46 -1.02
CA ARG A 185 10.65 11.16 0.26
C ARG A 185 10.02 12.54 0.18
N GLY A 186 10.30 13.31 -0.87
CA GLY A 186 9.71 14.63 -1.07
C GLY A 186 8.19 14.58 -1.21
N LYS A 187 7.67 13.67 -2.02
CA LYS A 187 6.24 13.52 -2.29
C LYS A 187 5.46 12.93 -1.10
N LEU A 188 6.05 12.00 -0.34
CA LEU A 188 5.43 11.45 0.87
C LEU A 188 5.32 12.49 2.00
N VAL A 189 6.19 13.50 2.01
CA VAL A 189 6.13 14.62 2.97
C VAL A 189 5.06 15.65 2.58
N SER A 190 4.78 15.80 1.28
CA SER A 190 3.85 16.85 0.79
C SER A 190 2.41 16.37 0.64
N SER A 191 2.12 15.07 0.78
CA SER A 191 0.78 14.42 0.67
C SER A 191 -0.05 14.82 -0.57
N ALA A 192 0.52 15.58 -1.51
CA ALA A 192 -0.24 16.31 -2.52
C ALA A 192 -0.29 15.62 -3.89
N THR A 193 0.54 14.61 -4.17
CA THR A 193 0.61 14.02 -5.51
C THR A 193 0.82 12.51 -5.50
N PRO A 194 0.18 11.76 -6.44
CA PRO A 194 0.46 10.33 -6.62
C PRO A 194 1.94 10.09 -6.90
N VAL A 195 2.49 9.08 -6.25
CA VAL A 195 3.92 8.78 -6.33
C VAL A 195 4.12 7.57 -7.22
N HIS A 196 4.60 7.79 -8.45
CA HIS A 196 5.03 6.70 -9.30
C HIS A 196 6.31 6.09 -8.75
N ASN A 197 6.18 4.95 -8.13
CA ASN A 197 7.31 4.25 -7.51
C ASN A 197 8.20 3.53 -8.53
N ARG A 198 7.59 3.15 -9.67
CA ARG A 198 8.23 2.50 -10.84
C ARG A 198 7.30 2.61 -12.04
N PRO A 199 7.78 2.34 -13.28
CA PRO A 199 7.00 2.50 -14.51
C PRO A 199 5.65 1.77 -14.56
N GLN A 200 5.41 0.82 -13.66
CA GLN A 200 4.19 -0.01 -13.63
C GLN A 200 3.28 0.26 -12.43
N SER A 201 3.61 1.22 -11.55
CA SER A 201 2.75 1.57 -10.40
C SER A 201 2.28 3.01 -10.51
N SER A 202 0.98 3.26 -10.41
CA SER A 202 0.41 4.61 -10.43
C SER A 202 0.74 5.44 -9.19
N GLY A 203 1.29 4.82 -8.15
CA GLY A 203 1.55 5.47 -6.86
C GLY A 203 0.31 5.77 -6.03
N LEU A 204 -0.87 5.36 -6.50
CA LEU A 204 -2.15 5.64 -5.84
C LEU A 204 -2.25 5.00 -4.46
N GLY A 205 -1.73 3.77 -4.29
CA GLY A 205 -1.73 3.09 -2.99
C GLY A 205 -0.97 3.85 -1.92
N LEU A 206 0.20 4.43 -2.27
CA LEU A 206 0.98 5.26 -1.33
C LEU A 206 0.30 6.60 -1.07
N TYR A 207 -0.33 7.20 -2.07
CA TYR A 207 -1.12 8.42 -1.91
C TYR A 207 -2.28 8.17 -0.93
N ILE A 208 -3.07 7.12 -1.13
CA ILE A 208 -4.19 6.75 -0.24
C ILE A 208 -3.67 6.48 1.18
N ALA A 209 -2.55 5.74 1.31
CA ALA A 209 -1.93 5.51 2.61
C ALA A 209 -1.52 6.82 3.31
N GLY A 210 -1.04 7.81 2.54
CA GLY A 210 -0.75 9.16 3.03
C GLY A 210 -1.99 9.85 3.58
N GLN A 211 -3.07 9.89 2.79
CA GLN A 211 -4.34 10.49 3.22
C GLN A 211 -4.89 9.84 4.49
N PHE A 212 -4.82 8.51 4.58
CA PHE A 212 -5.25 7.79 5.78
C PHE A 212 -4.36 8.09 6.99
N ALA A 213 -3.05 8.22 6.79
CA ALA A 213 -2.14 8.58 7.87
C ALA A 213 -2.38 10.01 8.36
N ASP A 214 -2.53 10.98 7.43
CA ASP A 214 -2.81 12.38 7.75
C ASP A 214 -4.14 12.52 8.54
N ALA A 215 -5.19 11.77 8.16
CA ALA A 215 -6.45 11.73 8.88
C ALA A 215 -6.32 11.23 10.34
N MET A 216 -5.25 10.50 10.64
CA MET A 216 -4.90 10.00 11.98
C MET A 216 -3.80 10.83 12.66
N ASN A 217 -3.46 12.03 12.15
CA ASN A 217 -2.33 12.85 12.60
C ASN A 217 -0.98 12.08 12.57
N GLY A 218 -0.88 11.10 11.69
CA GLY A 218 0.33 10.30 11.45
C GLY A 218 1.11 10.79 10.23
N ARG A 219 2.17 10.06 9.89
CA ARG A 219 2.99 10.33 8.71
C ARG A 219 3.46 9.03 8.09
N ILE A 220 3.44 8.94 6.77
CA ILE A 220 4.10 7.85 6.06
C ILE A 220 5.51 8.25 5.64
N GLY A 221 6.35 7.25 5.42
CA GLY A 221 7.69 7.47 4.93
C GLY A 221 8.33 6.22 4.36
N VAL A 222 9.55 6.39 3.84
CA VAL A 222 10.34 5.31 3.27
C VAL A 222 11.77 5.35 3.78
N THR A 223 12.30 4.20 4.16
CA THR A 223 13.72 3.98 4.45
C THR A 223 14.33 3.15 3.33
N ARG A 224 15.39 3.67 2.71
CA ARG A 224 16.16 2.97 1.69
C ARG A 224 17.16 2.01 2.35
N HIS A 225 17.26 0.81 1.79
CA HIS A 225 18.29 -0.17 2.13
C HIS A 225 19.10 -0.55 0.88
N ARG A 226 20.18 -1.29 1.06
CA ARG A 226 21.00 -1.79 -0.07
C ARG A 226 20.26 -2.86 -0.88
N ASP A 227 19.33 -3.55 -0.25
CA ASP A 227 18.57 -4.71 -0.71
C ASP A 227 17.05 -4.50 -0.57
N GLY A 228 16.55 -3.31 -0.96
CA GLY A 228 15.13 -2.98 -0.97
C GLY A 228 14.77 -1.74 -0.17
N ALA A 229 13.55 -1.68 0.36
CA ALA A 229 13.04 -0.54 1.11
C ALA A 229 12.16 -0.96 2.30
N THR A 230 11.93 -0.04 3.23
CA THR A 230 10.89 -0.15 4.26
C THR A 230 9.94 1.01 4.10
N PHE A 231 8.69 0.75 3.71
CA PHE A 231 7.61 1.73 3.80
C PHE A 231 7.02 1.67 5.21
N TYR A 232 6.77 2.82 5.81
CA TYR A 232 6.30 2.88 7.19
C TYR A 232 5.29 3.99 7.42
N VAL A 233 4.50 3.83 8.49
CA VAL A 233 3.66 4.86 9.08
C VAL A 233 4.09 5.10 10.52
N ASP A 234 4.20 6.36 10.90
CA ASP A 234 4.45 6.84 12.25
C ASP A 234 3.15 7.37 12.84
N LEU A 235 2.76 6.86 14.00
CA LEU A 235 1.56 7.24 14.72
C LEU A 235 1.90 7.53 16.18
N GLN A 236 1.04 8.32 16.84
CA GLN A 236 1.20 8.65 18.24
C GLN A 236 0.97 7.42 19.12
N ALA A 237 1.84 7.20 20.08
CA ALA A 237 1.59 6.22 21.13
C ALA A 237 0.42 6.66 22.01
N SER A 238 -0.38 5.70 22.48
CA SER A 238 -1.42 5.97 23.47
C SER A 238 -0.80 6.26 24.83
N GLY A 239 -1.38 7.19 25.58
CA GLY A 239 -1.07 7.35 26.99
C GLY A 239 -1.56 6.18 27.85
N GLN A 240 -2.42 5.33 27.32
CA GLN A 240 -2.89 4.11 27.97
C GLN A 240 -1.89 2.99 27.74
N LEU A 241 -1.42 2.34 28.80
CA LEU A 241 -0.35 1.35 28.75
C LEU A 241 -0.82 -0.06 28.39
N SER A 242 -2.10 -0.40 28.60
CA SER A 242 -2.66 -1.69 28.21
C SER A 242 -4.17 -1.57 27.91
N LEU A 243 -4.69 -2.50 27.11
CA LEU A 243 -6.11 -2.80 27.06
C LEU A 243 -6.39 -3.70 28.28
N LEU A 244 -7.20 -3.23 29.21
CA LEU A 244 -7.69 -4.03 30.32
C LEU A 244 -8.59 -5.15 29.84
#